data_558d8b9330f9fae93c7147431b41567f
#
_entry.id   558d8b9330f9fae93c7147431b41567f
#
_cell.length_a   1.000
_cell.length_b   1.000
_cell.length_c   1.000
_cell.angle_alpha   90.00
_cell.angle_beta   90.00
_cell.angle_gamma   90.00
#
_symmetry.space_group_name_H-M   'P 1'
#
loop_
_entity.id
_entity.type
_entity.pdbx_description
1 polymer ?
#
loop_
_entity_poly.entity_id
_entity_poly.type
_entity_poly.pdbx_seq_one_letter_code
_entity_poly.pdbx_strand_id
1 'polypeptide(L)'
;MKVVITGHMNGLGLVLSNKFVQKGYTISGYDLNNDKDVIKEDTINELITDCTDADIFVNNAHANQSSLLTQVFKLWEGMDKTIINISSAITYITPRNLPESLNEYISDKKNLDTTVKLLRMKSELPHIMNIRPSWIETQLVSEFNTKKINPDDIANLIVMLYNMRYAVKILDIVLEK
;
A
#
# COMPACT_ATOMS: atom_id res chain seq x y z
N MET A 1 -11.75 -11.01 -10.63
CA MET A 1 -10.98 -10.74 -9.40
C MET A 1 -11.25 -9.32 -8.96
N LYS A 2 -11.34 -9.09 -7.64
CA LYS A 2 -11.66 -7.79 -7.04
C LYS A 2 -10.45 -7.25 -6.27
N VAL A 3 -10.17 -5.96 -6.43
CA VAL A 3 -9.14 -5.22 -5.69
C VAL A 3 -9.81 -4.16 -4.84
N VAL A 4 -9.51 -4.14 -3.55
CA VAL A 4 -9.81 -3.02 -2.66
C VAL A 4 -8.56 -2.16 -2.54
N ILE A 5 -8.67 -0.85 -2.76
CA ILE A 5 -7.52 0.06 -2.74
C ILE A 5 -7.83 1.36 -2.03
N THR A 6 -6.94 1.79 -1.14
CA THR A 6 -7.00 3.10 -0.48
C THR A 6 -6.15 4.13 -1.21
N GLY A 7 -6.62 5.38 -1.32
CA GLY A 7 -5.93 6.47 -2.03
C GLY A 7 -5.90 6.26 -3.55
N HIS A 8 -7.01 5.81 -4.14
CA HIS A 8 -7.08 5.32 -5.53
C HIS A 8 -7.29 6.43 -6.57
N MET A 9 -7.58 7.65 -6.18
CA MET A 9 -7.91 8.73 -7.12
C MET A 9 -6.71 9.62 -7.48
N ASN A 10 -5.56 9.44 -6.83
CA ASN A 10 -4.37 10.25 -7.08
C ASN A 10 -3.07 9.42 -7.05
N GLY A 11 -2.02 9.99 -7.65
CA GLY A 11 -0.65 9.47 -7.58
C GLY A 11 -0.52 7.99 -7.92
N LEU A 12 0.22 7.25 -7.10
CA LEU A 12 0.46 5.81 -7.30
C LEU A 12 -0.83 4.99 -7.25
N GLY A 13 -1.77 5.34 -6.35
CA GLY A 13 -3.03 4.62 -6.22
C GLY A 13 -3.88 4.68 -7.48
N LEU A 14 -3.94 5.84 -8.16
CA LEU A 14 -4.63 6.00 -9.44
C LEU A 14 -4.00 5.13 -10.53
N VAL A 15 -2.67 5.15 -10.62
CA VAL A 15 -1.94 4.36 -11.63
C VAL A 15 -2.17 2.86 -11.40
N LEU A 16 -2.08 2.40 -10.14
CA LEU A 16 -2.36 1.01 -9.77
C LEU A 16 -3.79 0.60 -10.12
N SER A 17 -4.78 1.44 -9.80
CA SER A 17 -6.18 1.20 -10.13
C SER A 17 -6.37 0.99 -11.63
N ASN A 18 -5.79 1.88 -12.45
CA ASN A 18 -5.85 1.79 -13.90
C ASN A 18 -5.19 0.50 -14.44
N LYS A 19 -4.03 0.11 -13.88
CA LYS A 19 -3.33 -1.13 -14.27
C LYS A 19 -4.16 -2.38 -13.94
N PHE A 20 -4.80 -2.42 -12.78
CA PHE A 20 -5.67 -3.53 -12.42
C PHE A 20 -6.93 -3.59 -13.28
N VAL A 21 -7.58 -2.44 -13.56
CA VAL A 21 -8.72 -2.37 -14.50
C VAL A 21 -8.34 -2.88 -15.88
N GLN A 22 -7.19 -2.47 -16.43
CA GLN A 22 -6.69 -2.94 -17.73
C GLN A 22 -6.47 -4.47 -17.78
N LYS A 23 -6.27 -5.10 -16.62
CA LYS A 23 -6.16 -6.55 -16.47
C LYS A 23 -7.49 -7.26 -16.18
N GLY A 24 -8.61 -6.54 -16.22
CA GLY A 24 -9.94 -7.09 -16.00
C GLY A 24 -10.34 -7.25 -14.53
N TYR A 25 -9.65 -6.57 -13.59
CA TYR A 25 -10.05 -6.56 -12.19
C TYR A 25 -11.12 -5.50 -11.94
N THR A 26 -12.04 -5.76 -11.01
CA THR A 26 -12.95 -4.74 -10.47
C THR A 26 -12.29 -4.03 -9.31
N ILE A 27 -12.53 -2.71 -9.17
CA ILE A 27 -11.93 -1.87 -8.13
C ILE A 27 -13.00 -1.39 -7.17
N SER A 28 -12.80 -1.60 -5.86
CA SER A 28 -13.45 -0.88 -4.78
C SER A 28 -12.45 0.13 -4.20
N GLY A 29 -12.67 1.41 -4.48
CA GLY A 29 -11.73 2.46 -4.15
C GLY A 29 -12.18 3.33 -2.98
N TYR A 30 -11.24 3.66 -2.08
CA TYR A 30 -11.42 4.48 -0.88
C TYR A 30 -10.47 5.66 -0.93
N ASP A 31 -11.01 6.87 -1.03
CA ASP A 31 -10.24 8.12 -1.17
C ASP A 31 -11.04 9.31 -0.60
N LEU A 32 -10.35 10.33 -0.13
CA LEU A 32 -10.99 11.57 0.33
C LEU A 32 -11.82 12.23 -0.77
N ASN A 33 -11.41 12.09 -2.02
CA ASN A 33 -12.09 12.70 -3.17
C ASN A 33 -13.40 12.00 -3.56
N ASN A 34 -13.69 10.82 -3.00
CA ASN A 34 -15.00 10.17 -3.13
C ASN A 34 -15.74 10.04 -1.78
N ASP A 35 -15.42 10.94 -0.83
CA ASP A 35 -15.98 10.99 0.52
C ASP A 35 -15.76 9.73 1.39
N LYS A 36 -14.85 8.84 0.99
CA LYS A 36 -14.50 7.62 1.71
C LYS A 36 -13.19 7.78 2.48
N ASP A 37 -13.28 8.54 3.57
CA ASP A 37 -12.16 8.78 4.47
C ASP A 37 -11.89 7.56 5.36
N VAL A 38 -10.73 6.94 5.18
CA VAL A 38 -10.32 5.71 5.88
C VAL A 38 -9.96 5.89 7.37
N ILE A 39 -10.16 7.09 7.94
CA ILE A 39 -10.13 7.30 9.39
C ILE A 39 -11.53 7.21 10.02
N LYS A 40 -12.60 7.31 9.23
CA LYS A 40 -13.98 7.21 9.70
C LYS A 40 -14.40 5.75 9.89
N GLU A 41 -15.02 5.45 11.02
CA GLU A 41 -15.42 4.09 11.38
C GLU A 41 -16.37 3.46 10.35
N ASP A 42 -17.36 4.21 9.86
CA ASP A 42 -18.31 3.73 8.85
C ASP A 42 -17.58 3.34 7.54
N THR A 43 -16.62 4.17 7.12
CA THR A 43 -15.79 3.89 5.93
C THR A 43 -14.90 2.66 6.13
N ILE A 44 -14.34 2.50 7.31
CA ILE A 44 -13.53 1.31 7.66
C ILE A 44 -14.40 0.06 7.60
N ASN A 45 -15.61 0.09 8.17
CA ASN A 45 -16.54 -1.03 8.17
C ASN A 45 -16.97 -1.40 6.73
N GLU A 46 -17.23 -0.42 5.88
CA GLU A 46 -17.51 -0.63 4.46
C GLU A 46 -16.31 -1.28 3.75
N LEU A 47 -15.10 -0.77 3.98
CA LEU A 47 -13.86 -1.30 3.40
C LEU A 47 -13.64 -2.77 3.81
N ILE A 48 -13.80 -3.09 5.09
CA ILE A 48 -13.65 -4.47 5.59
C ILE A 48 -14.71 -5.38 4.99
N THR A 49 -15.94 -4.90 4.81
CA THR A 49 -17.01 -5.63 4.12
C THR A 49 -16.62 -5.91 2.67
N ASP A 50 -16.12 -4.92 1.94
CA ASP A 50 -15.62 -5.07 0.58
C ASP A 50 -14.43 -6.03 0.47
N CYS A 51 -13.63 -6.16 1.52
CA CYS A 51 -12.53 -7.11 1.57
C CYS A 51 -13.00 -8.58 1.71
N THR A 52 -14.24 -8.87 2.09
CA THR A 52 -14.69 -10.25 2.27
C THR A 52 -14.61 -11.07 0.97
N ASP A 53 -14.95 -10.46 -0.16
CA ASP A 53 -14.93 -11.08 -1.50
C ASP A 53 -13.77 -10.60 -2.39
N ALA A 54 -12.91 -9.72 -1.89
CA ALA A 54 -11.75 -9.24 -2.64
C ALA A 54 -10.61 -10.27 -2.63
N ASP A 55 -9.77 -10.21 -3.67
CA ASP A 55 -8.58 -11.05 -3.85
C ASP A 55 -7.30 -10.30 -3.45
N ILE A 56 -7.32 -8.97 -3.60
CA ILE A 56 -6.19 -8.09 -3.33
C ILE A 56 -6.65 -6.88 -2.50
N PHE A 57 -5.87 -6.55 -1.46
CA PHE A 57 -5.97 -5.28 -0.76
C PHE A 57 -4.71 -4.45 -0.99
N VAL A 58 -4.87 -3.25 -1.53
CA VAL A 58 -3.78 -2.28 -1.72
C VAL A 58 -3.89 -1.20 -0.66
N ASN A 59 -3.05 -1.30 0.36
CA ASN A 59 -2.96 -0.37 1.48
C ASN A 59 -2.02 0.80 1.11
N ASN A 60 -2.53 1.78 0.36
CA ASN A 60 -1.74 2.84 -0.24
C ASN A 60 -1.94 4.22 0.40
N ALA A 61 -3.16 4.61 0.81
CA ALA A 61 -3.38 5.88 1.51
C ALA A 61 -2.54 5.93 2.79
N HIS A 62 -1.93 7.09 3.09
CA HIS A 62 -1.07 7.24 4.26
C HIS A 62 -1.81 7.04 5.58
N ALA A 63 -3.06 7.50 5.66
CA ALA A 63 -3.84 7.45 6.90
C ALA A 63 -4.21 6.01 7.30
N ASN A 64 -4.13 5.73 8.60
CA ASN A 64 -4.63 4.51 9.27
C ASN A 64 -4.06 3.16 8.75
N GLN A 65 -2.93 3.18 8.05
CA GLN A 65 -2.39 2.00 7.34
C GLN A 65 -2.17 0.78 8.25
N SER A 66 -1.59 0.97 9.43
CA SER A 66 -1.29 -0.14 10.36
C SER A 66 -2.55 -0.82 10.90
N SER A 67 -3.60 -0.04 11.17
CA SER A 67 -4.89 -0.57 11.64
C SER A 67 -5.61 -1.33 10.52
N LEU A 68 -5.72 -0.75 9.33
CA LEU A 68 -6.32 -1.41 8.16
C LEU A 68 -5.59 -2.70 7.79
N LEU A 69 -4.26 -2.67 7.76
CA LEU A 69 -3.43 -3.86 7.53
C LEU A 69 -3.77 -4.97 8.54
N THR A 70 -3.88 -4.63 9.83
CA THR A 70 -4.17 -5.60 10.87
C THR A 70 -5.57 -6.18 10.74
N GLN A 71 -6.57 -5.36 10.41
CA GLN A 71 -7.96 -5.80 10.26
C GLN A 71 -8.14 -6.71 9.04
N VAL A 72 -7.59 -6.31 7.88
CA VAL A 72 -7.65 -7.12 6.66
C VAL A 72 -6.85 -8.41 6.81
N PHE A 73 -5.68 -8.37 7.48
CA PHE A 73 -4.93 -9.59 7.78
C PHE A 73 -5.75 -10.57 8.62
N LYS A 74 -6.41 -10.12 9.69
CA LYS A 74 -7.25 -10.97 10.52
C LYS A 74 -8.42 -11.59 9.74
N LEU A 75 -9.04 -10.81 8.84
CA LEU A 75 -10.12 -11.28 7.97
C LEU A 75 -9.63 -12.38 7.01
N TRP A 76 -8.39 -12.28 6.54
CA TRP A 76 -7.81 -13.16 5.52
C TRP A 76 -6.81 -14.18 6.06
N GLU A 77 -6.67 -14.30 7.38
CA GLU A 77 -5.71 -15.23 7.99
C GLU A 77 -5.93 -16.66 7.49
N GLY A 78 -4.87 -17.26 6.95
CA GLY A 78 -4.92 -18.59 6.32
C GLY A 78 -5.53 -18.65 4.91
N MET A 79 -5.97 -17.53 4.34
CA MET A 79 -6.53 -17.47 2.98
C MET A 79 -5.47 -17.12 1.95
N ASP A 80 -5.53 -17.74 0.77
CA ASP A 80 -4.65 -17.42 -0.38
C ASP A 80 -5.09 -16.11 -1.07
N LYS A 81 -4.86 -15.01 -0.36
CA LYS A 81 -5.13 -13.63 -0.81
C LYS A 81 -3.86 -12.78 -0.67
N THR A 82 -3.85 -11.59 -1.23
CA THR A 82 -2.65 -10.75 -1.25
C THR A 82 -2.90 -9.35 -0.69
N ILE A 83 -2.08 -8.93 0.24
CA ILE A 83 -2.00 -7.55 0.72
C ILE A 83 -0.77 -6.89 0.09
N ILE A 84 -0.97 -5.80 -0.65
CA ILE A 84 0.09 -4.94 -1.18
C ILE A 84 0.15 -3.69 -0.31
N ASN A 85 1.20 -3.59 0.49
CA ASN A 85 1.37 -2.50 1.43
C ASN A 85 2.39 -1.49 0.91
N ILE A 86 2.00 -0.22 0.80
CA ILE A 86 2.88 0.86 0.33
C ILE A 86 3.45 1.59 1.55
N SER A 87 4.67 1.21 1.90
CA SER A 87 5.47 1.86 2.93
C SER A 87 6.33 2.99 2.33
N SER A 88 7.55 3.18 2.78
CA SER A 88 8.49 4.17 2.26
C SER A 88 9.94 3.75 2.49
N ALA A 89 10.84 4.07 1.56
CA ALA A 89 12.28 3.89 1.71
C ALA A 89 12.86 4.69 2.89
N ILE A 90 12.17 5.74 3.33
CA ILE A 90 12.57 6.57 4.49
C ILE A 90 12.71 5.76 5.79
N THR A 91 12.07 4.60 5.87
CA THR A 91 12.21 3.69 7.03
C THR A 91 13.56 2.99 7.08
N TYR A 92 14.25 2.90 5.94
CA TYR A 92 15.57 2.27 5.77
C TYR A 92 16.69 3.30 5.72
N ILE A 93 16.45 4.38 4.98
CA ILE A 93 17.40 5.45 4.77
C ILE A 93 16.91 6.61 5.61
N THR A 94 17.65 6.95 6.66
CA THR A 94 17.39 8.20 7.39
C THR A 94 18.23 9.30 6.74
N PRO A 95 17.68 10.08 5.80
CA PRO A 95 18.43 11.22 5.24
C PRO A 95 18.86 12.15 6.36
N ARG A 96 20.08 12.69 6.28
CA ARG A 96 20.52 13.73 7.18
C ARG A 96 19.74 15.02 6.83
N ASN A 97 19.23 15.71 7.84
CA ASN A 97 18.50 16.99 7.69
C ASN A 97 17.11 16.89 7.05
N LEU A 98 16.29 15.92 7.45
CA LEU A 98 14.88 15.91 7.11
C LEU A 98 14.13 17.04 7.83
N PRO A 99 13.14 17.69 7.18
CA PRO A 99 12.25 18.62 7.85
C PRO A 99 11.52 17.94 9.03
N GLU A 100 11.40 18.65 10.16
CA GLU A 100 10.67 18.15 11.34
C GLU A 100 9.21 17.76 10.99
N SER A 101 8.61 18.43 10.02
CA SER A 101 7.27 18.11 9.50
C SER A 101 7.11 16.68 8.99
N LEU A 102 8.20 15.96 8.72
CA LEU A 102 8.17 14.55 8.30
C LEU A 102 8.28 13.55 9.46
N ASN A 103 8.49 14.00 10.69
CA ASN A 103 8.72 13.11 11.83
C ASN A 103 7.53 12.18 12.09
N GLU A 104 6.30 12.69 12.02
CA GLU A 104 5.08 11.92 12.17
C GLU A 104 4.96 10.87 11.04
N TYR A 105 5.14 11.30 9.79
CA TYR A 105 5.15 10.41 8.64
C TYR A 105 6.17 9.27 8.77
N ILE A 106 7.39 9.59 9.21
CA ILE A 106 8.46 8.59 9.42
C ILE A 106 8.06 7.61 10.52
N SER A 107 7.49 8.12 11.62
CA SER A 107 7.03 7.29 12.74
C SER A 107 5.94 6.33 12.29
N ASP A 108 4.95 6.81 11.53
CA ASP A 108 3.86 6.00 11.00
C ASP A 108 4.36 4.90 10.06
N LYS A 109 5.29 5.24 9.15
CA LYS A 109 5.86 4.24 8.24
C LYS A 109 6.72 3.20 8.95
N LYS A 110 7.46 3.57 10.00
CA LYS A 110 8.19 2.62 10.85
C LYS A 110 7.24 1.69 11.62
N ASN A 111 6.14 2.25 12.15
CA ASN A 111 5.10 1.46 12.82
C ASN A 111 4.45 0.47 11.84
N LEU A 112 4.13 0.92 10.62
CA LEU A 112 3.60 0.08 9.56
C LEU A 112 4.54 -1.10 9.23
N ASP A 113 5.85 -0.83 9.06
CA ASP A 113 6.85 -1.86 8.79
C ASP A 113 6.99 -2.87 9.95
N THR A 114 6.87 -2.39 11.18
CA THR A 114 6.85 -3.24 12.37
C THR A 114 5.62 -4.13 12.38
N THR A 115 4.45 -3.58 12.06
CA THR A 115 3.18 -4.31 11.95
C THR A 115 3.29 -5.41 10.88
N VAL A 116 3.84 -5.12 9.70
CA VAL A 116 4.08 -6.12 8.65
C VAL A 116 4.92 -7.28 9.17
N LYS A 117 6.04 -6.99 9.85
CA LYS A 117 6.91 -8.04 10.42
C LYS A 117 6.16 -8.93 11.41
N LEU A 118 5.40 -8.33 12.35
CA LEU A 118 4.66 -9.06 13.36
C LEU A 118 3.57 -9.94 12.74
N LEU A 119 2.85 -9.47 11.73
CA LEU A 119 1.81 -10.25 11.07
C LEU A 119 2.38 -11.43 10.28
N ARG A 120 3.50 -11.24 9.57
CA ARG A 120 4.21 -12.34 8.88
C ARG A 120 4.74 -13.43 9.82
N MET A 121 4.99 -13.10 11.09
CA MET A 121 5.36 -14.09 12.11
C MET A 121 4.18 -14.95 12.56
N LYS A 122 2.94 -14.45 12.40
CA LYS A 122 1.73 -15.19 12.79
C LYS A 122 1.30 -16.21 11.74
N SER A 123 1.33 -15.84 10.48
CA SER A 123 0.87 -16.69 9.39
C SER A 123 1.61 -16.36 8.09
N GLU A 124 1.79 -17.36 7.23
CA GLU A 124 2.31 -17.17 5.88
C GLU A 124 1.27 -16.61 4.91
N LEU A 125 -0.01 -16.75 5.24
CA LEU A 125 -1.16 -16.25 4.46
C LEU A 125 -2.01 -15.31 5.32
N PRO A 126 -2.52 -14.22 4.74
CA PRO A 126 -2.38 -13.81 3.32
C PRO A 126 -0.93 -13.42 2.97
N HIS A 127 -0.60 -13.46 1.68
CA HIS A 127 0.68 -12.94 1.20
C HIS A 127 0.76 -11.43 1.43
N ILE A 128 1.77 -10.96 2.15
CA ILE A 128 1.99 -9.52 2.33
C ILE A 128 3.21 -9.11 1.49
N MET A 129 3.01 -8.23 0.53
CA MET A 129 4.08 -7.56 -0.22
C MET A 129 4.26 -6.15 0.34
N ASN A 130 5.44 -5.84 0.87
CA ASN A 130 5.74 -4.54 1.43
C ASN A 130 6.67 -3.76 0.49
N ILE A 131 6.12 -2.77 -0.19
CA ILE A 131 6.82 -1.95 -1.18
C ILE A 131 7.23 -0.65 -0.52
N ARG A 132 8.51 -0.32 -0.58
CA ARG A 132 9.11 0.88 0.01
C ARG A 132 9.69 1.78 -1.08
N PRO A 133 8.87 2.57 -1.77
CA PRO A 133 9.39 3.52 -2.74
C PRO A 133 10.10 4.68 -2.04
N SER A 134 11.12 5.22 -2.71
CA SER A 134 11.67 6.54 -2.43
C SER A 134 10.67 7.62 -2.90
N TRP A 135 11.13 8.79 -3.29
CA TRP A 135 10.27 9.87 -3.76
C TRP A 135 9.55 9.46 -5.05
N ILE A 136 8.22 9.44 -5.02
CA ILE A 136 7.39 9.14 -6.18
C ILE A 136 6.97 10.46 -6.84
N GLU A 137 7.03 10.53 -8.17
CA GLU A 137 6.59 11.70 -8.93
C GLU A 137 5.06 11.85 -8.84
N THR A 138 4.62 12.53 -7.80
CA THR A 138 3.21 12.83 -7.51
C THR A 138 3.07 14.29 -7.08
N GLN A 139 1.84 14.79 -7.10
CA GLN A 139 1.54 16.15 -6.64
C GLN A 139 1.97 16.37 -5.17
N LEU A 140 1.88 15.34 -4.34
CA LEU A 140 2.21 15.39 -2.91
C LEU A 140 3.66 15.80 -2.63
N VAL A 141 4.58 15.50 -3.54
CA VAL A 141 6.01 15.75 -3.40
C VAL A 141 6.56 16.71 -4.46
N SER A 142 5.67 17.46 -5.12
CA SER A 142 6.03 18.39 -6.21
C SER A 142 7.04 19.46 -5.78
N GLU A 143 6.96 19.92 -4.53
CA GLU A 143 7.82 20.97 -3.97
C GLU A 143 9.27 20.51 -3.68
N PHE A 144 9.51 19.20 -3.60
CA PHE A 144 10.84 18.69 -3.30
C PHE A 144 11.69 18.57 -4.58
N ASN A 145 12.82 19.27 -4.60
CA ASN A 145 13.79 19.20 -5.69
C ASN A 145 14.70 17.96 -5.53
N THR A 146 14.16 16.78 -5.82
CA THR A 146 14.87 15.50 -5.75
C THR A 146 14.51 14.62 -6.94
N LYS A 147 15.33 13.62 -7.22
CA LYS A 147 14.99 12.60 -8.22
C LYS A 147 13.77 11.82 -7.74
N LYS A 148 12.79 11.66 -8.62
CA LYS A 148 11.53 10.99 -8.34
C LYS A 148 11.36 9.77 -9.23
N ILE A 149 10.75 8.71 -8.67
CA ILE A 149 10.41 7.50 -9.42
C ILE A 149 9.06 7.73 -10.10
N ASN A 150 8.96 7.34 -11.37
CA ASN A 150 7.70 7.39 -12.09
C ASN A 150 6.70 6.40 -11.46
N PRO A 151 5.48 6.82 -11.08
CA PRO A 151 4.48 5.94 -10.51
C PRO A 151 4.09 4.78 -11.43
N ASP A 152 4.17 4.94 -12.76
CA ASP A 152 3.95 3.85 -13.72
C ASP A 152 4.97 2.72 -13.59
N ASP A 153 6.25 3.06 -13.35
CA ASP A 153 7.31 2.06 -13.17
C ASP A 153 7.07 1.23 -11.91
N ILE A 154 6.67 1.90 -10.81
CA ILE A 154 6.34 1.23 -9.56
C ILE A 154 5.11 0.34 -9.75
N ALA A 155 4.06 0.83 -10.38
CA ALA A 155 2.84 0.08 -10.61
C ALA A 155 3.07 -1.14 -11.52
N ASN A 156 3.87 -1.01 -12.57
CA ASN A 156 4.26 -2.13 -13.43
C ASN A 156 5.02 -3.19 -12.63
N LEU A 157 5.98 -2.78 -11.81
CA LEU A 157 6.72 -3.69 -10.94
C LEU A 157 5.79 -4.42 -9.97
N ILE A 158 4.90 -3.71 -9.28
CA ILE A 158 3.94 -4.31 -8.32
C ILE A 158 3.09 -5.37 -9.01
N VAL A 159 2.53 -5.07 -10.18
CA VAL A 159 1.71 -6.03 -10.94
C VAL A 159 2.53 -7.24 -11.40
N MET A 160 3.76 -7.03 -11.84
CA MET A 160 4.68 -8.13 -12.19
C MET A 160 4.95 -9.04 -10.97
N LEU A 161 5.29 -8.45 -9.84
CA LEU A 161 5.58 -9.18 -8.60
C LEU A 161 4.35 -9.95 -8.10
N TYR A 162 3.17 -9.35 -8.17
CA TYR A 162 1.92 -10.03 -7.83
C TYR A 162 1.71 -11.30 -8.68
N ASN A 163 2.00 -11.25 -9.97
CA ASN A 163 1.91 -12.41 -10.86
C ASN A 163 2.93 -13.52 -10.51
N MET A 164 4.06 -13.15 -9.90
CA MET A 164 5.12 -14.07 -9.50
C MET A 164 4.96 -14.62 -8.07
N ARG A 165 3.94 -14.21 -7.31
CA ARG A 165 3.80 -14.50 -5.87
C ARG A 165 3.81 -15.99 -5.51
N TYR A 166 3.43 -16.85 -6.42
CA TYR A 166 3.49 -18.32 -6.21
C TYR A 166 4.84 -18.94 -6.56
N ALA A 167 5.63 -18.28 -7.40
CA ALA A 167 6.95 -18.77 -7.80
C ALA A 167 8.06 -18.24 -6.89
N VAL A 168 7.88 -17.04 -6.32
CA VAL A 168 8.87 -16.35 -5.50
C VAL A 168 8.18 -15.73 -4.28
N LYS A 169 8.71 -16.02 -3.09
CA LYS A 169 8.26 -15.36 -1.85
C LYS A 169 8.81 -13.93 -1.84
N ILE A 170 7.97 -12.97 -2.22
CA ILE A 170 8.31 -11.55 -2.26
C ILE A 170 7.89 -10.92 -0.94
N LEU A 171 8.87 -10.52 -0.14
CA LEU A 171 8.61 -9.96 1.18
C LEU A 171 8.70 -8.43 1.18
N ASP A 172 9.88 -7.92 0.87
CA ASP A 172 10.19 -6.50 0.97
C ASP A 172 10.96 -6.02 -0.26
N ILE A 173 10.56 -4.87 -0.79
CA ILE A 173 11.21 -4.22 -1.91
C ILE A 173 11.44 -2.77 -1.57
N VAL A 174 12.70 -2.33 -1.64
CA VAL A 174 13.09 -0.93 -1.53
C VAL A 174 13.41 -0.42 -2.93
N LEU A 175 12.80 0.69 -3.31
CA LEU A 175 12.98 1.33 -4.60
C LEU A 175 13.63 2.70 -4.40
N GLU A 176 14.82 2.85 -4.93
CA GLU A 176 15.59 4.09 -4.92
C GLU A 176 15.92 4.54 -6.34
N LYS A 177 16.14 5.85 -6.50
CA LYS A 177 16.56 6.45 -7.78
C LYS A 177 17.76 7.38 -7.58
#